data_72cc9e8f2aa21b308f272eed7cb95d22
#
_entry.id   72cc9e8f2aa21b308f272eed7cb95d22
#
_cell.length_a   1.000
_cell.length_b   1.000
_cell.length_c   1.000
_cell.angle_alpha   90.00
_cell.angle_beta   90.00
_cell.angle_gamma   90.00
#
_symmetry.space_group_name_H-M   'P 1'
#
loop_
_entity.id
_entity.type
_entity.pdbx_description
1 polymer ?
#
loop_
_entity_poly.entity_id
_entity_poly.type
_entity_poly.pdbx_seq_one_letter_code
_entity_poly.pdbx_strand_id
1 'polypeptide(L)' 'MSVLFVVFCIVIIILCPMILVFFIPEIESIGKFWSIIIGLALTFTFNWLGLAIYFLIYLLANK' A
#
# COMPACT_ATOMS: atom_id res chain seq x y z
N MET A 1 7.09 20.03 21.47
CA MET A 1 7.29 19.20 20.28
C MET A 1 7.76 20.04 19.13
N SER A 2 8.77 19.62 18.45
CA SER A 2 9.26 20.34 17.29
C SER A 2 8.43 20.00 16.07
N VAL A 3 8.31 20.97 15.16
CA VAL A 3 7.65 20.78 13.88
C VAL A 3 8.32 19.65 13.09
N LEU A 4 9.63 19.50 13.25
CA LEU A 4 10.39 18.45 12.59
C LEU A 4 9.91 17.05 12.99
N PHE A 5 9.60 16.85 14.26
CA PHE A 5 9.09 15.58 14.74
C PHE A 5 7.75 15.25 14.12
N VAL A 6 6.85 16.24 14.03
CA VAL A 6 5.53 16.04 13.43
C VAL A 6 5.65 15.71 11.94
N VAL A 7 6.52 16.42 11.22
CA VAL A 7 6.77 16.17 9.80
C VAL A 7 7.32 14.76 9.61
N PHE A 8 8.25 14.34 10.46
CA PHE A 8 8.83 13.01 10.38
C PHE A 8 7.78 11.93 10.56
N CYS A 9 6.88 12.09 11.52
CA CYS A 9 5.78 11.16 11.74
C CYS A 9 4.85 11.08 10.53
N ILE A 10 4.52 12.21 9.94
CA ILE A 10 3.66 12.26 8.75
C ILE A 10 4.33 11.53 7.58
N VAL A 11 5.61 11.75 7.38
CA VAL A 11 6.36 11.09 6.31
C VAL A 11 6.36 9.58 6.50
N ILE A 12 6.58 9.10 7.73
CA ILE A 12 6.54 7.67 8.03
C ILE A 12 5.16 7.10 7.75
N ILE A 13 4.10 7.77 8.18
CA ILE A 13 2.74 7.31 7.97
C ILE A 13 2.42 7.20 6.48
N ILE A 14 2.95 8.09 5.65
CA ILE A 14 2.72 8.06 4.20
C ILE A 14 3.57 7.00 3.53
N LEU A 15 4.84 6.86 3.94
CA LEU A 15 5.79 5.95 3.27
C LEU A 15 5.63 4.50 3.69
N CYS A 16 5.24 4.24 4.94
CA CYS A 16 5.12 2.86 5.43
C CYS A 16 4.19 2.00 4.58
N PRO A 17 2.96 2.44 4.27
CA PRO A 17 2.09 1.61 3.44
C PRO A 17 2.62 1.41 2.02
N MET A 18 3.33 2.39 1.47
CA MET A 18 3.95 2.24 0.15
C MET A 18 5.04 1.17 0.17
N ILE A 19 5.86 1.15 1.23
CA ILE A 19 6.89 0.13 1.39
C ILE A 19 6.24 -1.24 1.55
N LEU A 20 5.16 -1.33 2.32
CA LEU A 20 4.45 -2.58 2.54
C LEU A 20 3.88 -3.17 1.25
N VAL A 21 3.52 -2.33 0.28
CA VAL A 21 3.01 -2.82 -1.01
C VAL A 21 4.05 -3.71 -1.70
N PHE A 22 5.34 -3.43 -1.55
CA PHE A 22 6.38 -4.24 -2.15
C PHE A 22 6.52 -5.62 -1.50
N PHE A 23 6.01 -5.77 -0.28
CA PHE A 23 6.06 -7.03 0.46
C PHE A 23 4.76 -7.82 0.36
N ILE A 24 3.71 -7.24 -0.20
CA ILE A 24 2.44 -7.93 -0.38
C ILE A 24 2.59 -8.96 -1.50
N PRO A 25 2.07 -10.19 -1.31
CA PRO A 25 2.14 -11.20 -2.36
C PRO A 25 1.33 -10.78 -3.58
N GLU A 26 1.77 -11.27 -4.74
CA GLU A 26 1.14 -10.93 -6.01
C GLU A 26 -0.23 -11.58 -6.17
N ILE A 27 -1.09 -10.92 -6.91
CA ILE A 27 -2.36 -11.50 -7.34
C ILE A 27 -2.08 -12.34 -8.58
N GLU A 28 -2.33 -13.63 -8.50
CA GLU A 28 -2.01 -14.56 -9.58
C GLU A 28 -2.73 -14.23 -10.88
N SER A 29 -3.96 -13.70 -10.77
CA SER A 29 -4.79 -13.40 -11.95
C SER A 29 -4.18 -12.34 -12.85
N ILE A 30 -3.47 -11.38 -12.29
CA ILE A 30 -2.97 -10.22 -13.04
C ILE A 30 -1.46 -10.12 -13.07
N GLY A 31 -0.75 -10.97 -12.30
CA GLY A 31 0.69 -10.98 -12.27
C GLY A 31 1.28 -9.97 -11.30
N LYS A 32 2.58 -10.15 -11.04
CA LYS A 32 3.29 -9.37 -10.04
C LYS A 32 3.37 -7.88 -10.41
N PHE A 33 3.69 -7.60 -11.65
CA PHE A 33 3.88 -6.22 -12.11
C PHE A 33 2.60 -5.39 -11.93
N TRP A 34 1.49 -5.92 -12.41
CA TRP A 34 0.21 -5.23 -12.29
C TRP A 34 -0.27 -5.14 -10.85
N SER A 35 0.00 -6.18 -10.05
CA SER A 35 -0.33 -6.15 -8.63
C SER A 35 0.36 -5.01 -7.90
N ILE A 36 1.64 -4.80 -8.19
CA ILE A 36 2.41 -3.70 -7.59
C ILE A 36 1.85 -2.36 -8.04
N ILE A 37 1.54 -2.21 -9.33
CA ILE A 37 0.99 -0.96 -9.86
C ILE A 37 -0.34 -0.61 -9.20
N ILE A 38 -1.25 -1.58 -9.11
CA ILE A 38 -2.56 -1.38 -8.49
C ILE A 38 -2.39 -1.05 -7.00
N GLY A 39 -1.54 -1.79 -6.31
CA GLY A 39 -1.27 -1.54 -4.90
C GLY A 39 -0.70 -0.17 -4.64
N LEU A 40 0.26 0.27 -5.45
CA LEU A 40 0.83 1.60 -5.33
C LEU A 40 -0.20 2.69 -5.63
N ALA A 41 -1.01 2.51 -6.67
CA ALA A 41 -2.04 3.47 -7.02
C ALA A 41 -3.07 3.63 -5.91
N LEU A 42 -3.55 2.53 -5.36
CA LEU A 42 -4.50 2.54 -4.26
C LEU A 42 -3.89 3.16 -3.00
N THR A 43 -2.66 2.79 -2.68
CA THR A 43 -1.96 3.30 -1.52
C THR A 43 -1.68 4.79 -1.66
N PHE A 44 -1.31 5.24 -2.85
CA PHE A 44 -1.07 6.65 -3.13
C PHE A 44 -2.35 7.47 -2.99
N THR A 45 -3.48 6.93 -3.47
CA THR A 45 -4.75 7.65 -3.46
C THR A 45 -5.40 7.66 -2.08
N PHE A 46 -5.43 6.51 -1.41
CA PHE A 46 -6.16 6.32 -0.16
C PHE A 46 -5.25 6.05 1.04
N ASN A 47 -3.94 5.96 0.82
CA ASN A 47 -2.95 5.66 1.85
C ASN A 47 -3.27 4.32 2.53
N TRP A 48 -3.41 4.29 3.84
CA TRP A 48 -3.67 3.04 4.56
C TRP A 48 -4.95 2.35 4.13
N LEU A 49 -5.98 3.13 3.81
CA LEU A 49 -7.23 2.58 3.32
C LEU A 49 -7.03 1.87 1.97
N GLY A 50 -6.21 2.45 1.09
CA GLY A 50 -5.87 1.82 -0.17
C GLY A 50 -5.18 0.47 0.01
N LEU A 51 -4.28 0.39 0.98
CA LEU A 51 -3.61 -0.87 1.31
C LEU A 51 -4.61 -1.92 1.79
N ALA A 52 -5.56 -1.52 2.62
CA ALA A 52 -6.62 -2.43 3.08
C ALA A 52 -7.49 -2.92 1.93
N ILE A 53 -7.84 -2.03 1.02
CA ILE A 53 -8.62 -2.38 -0.19
C ILE A 53 -7.83 -3.36 -1.05
N TYR A 54 -6.55 -3.12 -1.26
CA TYR A 54 -5.69 -4.02 -2.03
C TYR A 54 -5.64 -5.41 -1.40
N PHE A 55 -5.47 -5.47 -0.08
CA PHE A 55 -5.44 -6.73 0.63
C PHE A 55 -6.74 -7.50 0.46
N LEU A 56 -7.86 -6.79 0.52
CA LEU A 56 -9.17 -7.40 0.31
C LEU A 56 -9.30 -7.97 -1.11
N ILE A 57 -8.86 -7.21 -2.12
CA ILE A 57 -8.86 -7.67 -3.51
C ILE A 57 -7.98 -8.93 -3.65
N TYR A 58 -6.82 -8.93 -3.00
CA TYR A 58 -5.92 -10.08 -3.02
C TYR A 58 -6.59 -11.32 -2.46
N LEU A 59 -7.26 -11.20 -1.32
CA LEU A 59 -7.95 -12.32 -0.69
C LEU A 59 -9.07 -12.86 -1.58
N LEU A 60 -9.83 -11.97 -2.23
CA LEU A 60 -10.91 -12.37 -3.11
C LEU A 60 -10.39 -13.02 -4.39
N ALA A 61 -9.30 -12.51 -4.93
CA ALA A 61 -8.74 -13.02 -6.19
C ALA A 61 -8.06 -14.38 -6.01
N ASN A 62 -7.44 -14.61 -4.87
CA ASN A 62 -6.71 -15.86 -4.60
C ASN A 62 -7.50 -16.83 -3.69
N LYS A 63 -8.77 -16.62 -3.59
CA LYS A 63 -9.62 -17.43 -2.74
C LYS A 63 -9.85 -18.87 -3.27
#